data_47ba33d7faf7496157ccca07c3aedfb0
#
_entry.id   47ba33d7faf7496157ccca07c3aedfb0
#
_cell.length_a   1.000
_cell.length_b   1.000
_cell.length_c   1.000
_cell.angle_alpha   90.00
_cell.angle_beta   90.00
_cell.angle_gamma   90.00
#
_symmetry.space_group_name_H-M   'P 1'
#
loop_
_entity.id
_entity.type
_entity.pdbx_description
1 polymer ?
#
loop_
_entity_poly.entity_id
_entity_poly.type
_entity_poly.pdbx_seq_one_letter_code
_entity_poly.pdbx_strand_id
1 'polypeptide(L)'
;MTAADSGQLLAAAGQRYRAAADLVQASPARYRPCDPQRSYAPEEREPWDALCDRHLRAVEMAIRLFRTLERSRTAVPSDSFRDLLATMAKWRIVEDEDLWFRMRDLRNRIARDYLPAQ
;
A
#
# COMPACT_ATOMS: atom_id res chain seq x y z
N MET A 1 25.45 6.18 6.43
CA MET A 1 24.20 6.33 7.22
C MET A 1 24.43 5.73 8.61
N THR A 2 24.14 6.48 9.64
CA THR A 2 24.26 6.02 11.02
C THR A 2 23.06 5.16 11.43
N ALA A 3 23.19 4.43 12.54
CA ALA A 3 22.08 3.69 13.14
C ALA A 3 20.92 4.62 13.53
N ALA A 4 21.23 5.83 14.01
CA ALA A 4 20.22 6.83 14.35
C ALA A 4 19.46 7.31 13.11
N ASP A 5 20.15 7.52 11.97
CA ASP A 5 19.52 7.90 10.71
C ASP A 5 18.60 6.80 10.20
N SER A 6 19.02 5.53 10.26
CA SER A 6 18.21 4.38 9.91
C SER A 6 16.94 4.29 10.76
N GLY A 7 17.08 4.53 12.08
CA GLY A 7 15.94 4.55 13.00
C GLY A 7 14.95 5.66 12.69
N GLN A 8 15.43 6.84 12.33
CA GLN A 8 14.58 7.96 11.94
C GLN A 8 13.84 7.68 10.62
N LEU A 9 14.53 7.10 9.63
CA LEU A 9 13.91 6.74 8.36
C LEU A 9 12.83 5.68 8.56
N LEU A 10 13.08 4.68 9.39
CA LEU A 10 12.13 3.62 9.69
C LEU A 10 10.90 4.19 10.41
N ALA A 11 11.10 5.05 11.40
CA ALA A 11 10.01 5.69 12.12
C ALA A 11 9.14 6.55 11.18
N ALA A 12 9.76 7.32 10.29
CA ALA A 12 9.04 8.14 9.32
C ALA A 12 8.23 7.28 8.34
N ALA A 13 8.81 6.19 7.85
CA ALA A 13 8.11 5.25 6.96
C ALA A 13 6.92 4.61 7.67
N GLY A 14 7.08 4.21 8.92
CA GLY A 14 6.00 3.66 9.74
C GLY A 14 4.85 4.64 9.96
N GLN A 15 5.16 5.90 10.23
CA GLN A 15 4.16 6.95 10.39
C GLN A 15 3.37 7.20 9.10
N ARG A 16 4.05 7.24 7.95
CA ARG A 16 3.42 7.43 6.65
C ARG A 16 2.48 6.27 6.32
N TYR A 17 2.93 5.04 6.56
CA TYR A 17 2.09 3.87 6.36
C TYR A 17 0.86 3.91 7.25
N ARG A 18 1.03 4.20 8.54
CA ARG A 18 -0.08 4.26 9.50
C ARG A 18 -1.11 5.30 9.10
N ALA A 19 -0.67 6.50 8.71
CA ALA A 19 -1.56 7.55 8.24
C ALA A 19 -2.34 7.13 6.99
N ALA A 20 -1.67 6.48 6.03
CA ALA A 20 -2.33 5.98 4.83
C ALA A 20 -3.33 4.86 5.13
N ALA A 21 -2.97 3.93 6.02
CA ALA A 21 -3.84 2.83 6.43
C ALA A 21 -5.09 3.34 7.15
N ASP A 22 -4.96 4.34 8.00
CA ASP A 22 -6.09 4.96 8.71
C ASP A 22 -7.10 5.56 7.73
N LEU A 23 -6.61 6.19 6.66
CA LEU A 23 -7.48 6.74 5.60
C LEU A 23 -8.22 5.64 4.86
N VAL A 24 -7.57 4.52 4.57
CA VAL A 24 -8.24 3.36 3.94
C VAL A 24 -9.34 2.83 4.86
N GLN A 25 -9.06 2.68 6.14
CA GLN A 25 -10.03 2.17 7.12
C GLN A 25 -11.24 3.09 7.27
N ALA A 26 -11.09 4.38 7.06
CA ALA A 26 -12.20 5.33 7.10
C ALA A 26 -13.12 5.24 5.87
N SER A 27 -12.59 4.75 4.74
CA SER A 27 -13.33 4.73 3.46
C SER A 27 -14.53 3.78 3.44
N PRO A 28 -14.49 2.56 4.04
CA PRO A 28 -15.63 1.64 4.00
C PRO A 28 -16.93 2.20 4.57
N ALA A 29 -16.87 3.16 5.48
CA ALA A 29 -18.06 3.80 6.03
C ALA A 29 -18.91 4.50 4.96
N ARG A 30 -18.30 4.88 3.84
CA ARG A 30 -18.96 5.54 2.70
C ARG A 30 -19.05 4.66 1.48
N TYR A 31 -18.57 3.42 1.58
CA TYR A 31 -18.53 2.50 0.43
C TYR A 31 -19.92 2.04 0.06
N ARG A 32 -20.19 2.06 -1.23
CA ARG A 32 -21.37 1.45 -1.85
C ARG A 32 -20.90 0.62 -3.04
N PRO A 33 -21.49 -0.58 -3.26
CA PRO A 33 -21.16 -1.36 -4.45
C PRO A 33 -21.42 -0.57 -5.71
N CYS A 34 -20.48 -0.61 -6.65
CA CYS A 34 -20.61 0.02 -7.95
C CYS A 34 -21.35 -0.92 -8.90
N ASP A 35 -22.40 -0.42 -9.56
CA ASP A 35 -23.10 -1.15 -10.61
C ASP A 35 -22.43 -0.80 -11.95
N PRO A 36 -21.78 -1.77 -12.63
CA PRO A 36 -21.08 -1.50 -13.89
C PRO A 36 -22.01 -1.14 -15.03
N GLN A 37 -23.32 -1.39 -14.88
CA GLN A 37 -24.33 -1.07 -15.90
C GLN A 37 -24.86 0.36 -15.78
N ARG A 38 -24.57 1.03 -14.68
CA ARG A 38 -25.07 2.37 -14.42
C ARG A 38 -24.01 3.42 -14.69
N SER A 39 -24.44 4.57 -15.27
CA SER A 39 -23.60 5.76 -15.36
C SER A 39 -23.71 6.58 -14.10
N TYR A 40 -22.59 7.13 -13.64
CA TYR A 40 -22.54 7.93 -12.42
C TYR A 40 -22.04 9.33 -12.73
N ALA A 41 -22.64 10.32 -12.06
CA ALA A 41 -22.13 11.68 -12.08
C ALA A 41 -20.79 11.75 -11.33
N PRO A 42 -19.94 12.76 -11.61
CA PRO A 42 -18.66 12.89 -10.91
C PRO A 42 -18.77 12.87 -9.39
N GLU A 43 -19.78 13.54 -8.83
CA GLU A 43 -20.00 13.59 -7.38
C GLU A 43 -20.36 12.21 -6.80
N GLU A 44 -21.08 11.40 -7.58
CA GLU A 44 -21.46 10.04 -7.16
C GLU A 44 -20.23 9.10 -7.16
N ARG A 45 -19.22 9.41 -7.98
CA ARG A 45 -18.00 8.61 -8.11
C ARG A 45 -16.96 8.91 -7.04
N GLU A 46 -17.03 10.05 -6.38
CA GLU A 46 -16.03 10.47 -5.40
C GLU A 46 -15.71 9.43 -4.33
N PRO A 47 -16.70 8.74 -3.71
CA PRO A 47 -16.37 7.73 -2.69
C PRO A 47 -15.53 6.57 -3.22
N TRP A 48 -15.77 6.13 -4.47
CA TRP A 48 -14.98 5.06 -5.09
C TRP A 48 -13.59 5.56 -5.49
N ASP A 49 -13.52 6.76 -6.06
CA ASP A 49 -12.25 7.40 -6.42
C ASP A 49 -11.37 7.57 -5.18
N ALA A 50 -11.95 8.03 -4.07
CA ALA A 50 -11.24 8.19 -2.81
C ALA A 50 -10.74 6.85 -2.27
N LEU A 51 -11.57 5.81 -2.31
CA LEU A 51 -11.19 4.48 -1.85
C LEU A 51 -10.03 3.92 -2.68
N CYS A 52 -10.11 4.03 -4.01
CA CYS A 52 -9.04 3.57 -4.91
C CYS A 52 -7.73 4.31 -4.65
N ASP A 53 -7.76 5.63 -4.54
CA ASP A 53 -6.56 6.44 -4.26
C ASP A 53 -5.95 6.09 -2.89
N ARG A 54 -6.79 5.95 -1.87
CA ARG A 54 -6.35 5.60 -0.53
C ARG A 54 -5.74 4.20 -0.46
N HIS A 55 -6.33 3.22 -1.15
CA HIS A 55 -5.78 1.87 -1.24
C HIS A 55 -4.40 1.89 -1.91
N LEU A 56 -4.29 2.55 -3.06
CA LEU A 56 -3.04 2.67 -3.81
C LEU A 56 -1.94 3.25 -2.93
N ARG A 57 -2.24 4.34 -2.24
CA ARG A 57 -1.29 5.02 -1.36
C ARG A 57 -0.87 4.14 -0.18
N ALA A 58 -1.83 3.44 0.44
CA ALA A 58 -1.53 2.57 1.58
C ALA A 58 -0.60 1.42 1.17
N VAL A 59 -0.83 0.79 0.02
CA VAL A 59 0.04 -0.28 -0.49
C VAL A 59 1.44 0.26 -0.79
N GLU A 60 1.55 1.43 -1.40
CA GLU A 60 2.85 2.05 -1.67
C GLU A 60 3.62 2.37 -0.38
N MET A 61 2.95 2.92 0.62
CA MET A 61 3.58 3.24 1.90
C MET A 61 4.00 1.97 2.65
N ALA A 62 3.21 0.90 2.57
CA ALA A 62 3.57 -0.39 3.15
C ALA A 62 4.84 -0.96 2.50
N ILE A 63 4.92 -0.94 1.17
CA ILE A 63 6.09 -1.43 0.44
C ILE A 63 7.34 -0.62 0.83
N ARG A 64 7.22 0.69 0.92
CA ARG A 64 8.32 1.55 1.35
C ARG A 64 8.76 1.24 2.78
N LEU A 65 7.80 0.99 3.66
CA LEU A 65 8.09 0.58 5.04
C LEU A 65 8.86 -0.74 5.06
N PHE A 66 8.41 -1.73 4.31
CA PHE A 66 9.08 -3.04 4.24
C PHE A 66 10.50 -2.90 3.72
N ARG A 67 10.73 -2.14 2.66
CA ARG A 67 12.06 -1.91 2.11
C ARG A 67 12.97 -1.16 3.07
N THR A 68 12.44 -0.17 3.78
CA THR A 68 13.19 0.58 4.79
C THR A 68 13.60 -0.33 5.95
N LEU A 69 12.68 -1.18 6.39
CA LEU A 69 12.94 -2.14 7.46
C LEU A 69 14.00 -3.17 7.03
N GLU A 70 13.89 -3.69 5.80
CA GLU A 70 14.87 -4.62 5.27
C GLU A 70 16.27 -4.01 5.23
N ARG A 71 16.39 -2.78 4.72
CA ARG A 71 17.67 -2.07 4.67
C ARG A 71 18.27 -1.82 6.04
N SER A 72 17.43 -1.68 7.06
CA SER A 72 17.92 -1.48 8.43
C SER A 72 18.48 -2.75 9.05
N ARG A 73 18.18 -3.93 8.50
CA ARG A 73 18.53 -5.23 9.08
C ARG A 73 19.47 -6.07 8.23
N THR A 74 19.61 -5.77 6.94
CA THR A 74 20.46 -6.57 6.04
C THR A 74 21.27 -5.68 5.12
N ALA A 75 22.48 -6.14 4.82
CA ALA A 75 23.38 -5.45 3.88
C ALA A 75 23.00 -5.70 2.43
N VAL A 76 22.23 -6.76 2.15
CA VAL A 76 21.83 -7.15 0.80
C VAL A 76 20.30 -7.11 0.71
N PRO A 77 19.73 -5.98 0.24
CA PRO A 77 18.27 -5.88 0.10
C PRO A 77 17.76 -6.76 -1.03
N SER A 78 16.50 -7.18 -0.92
CA SER A 78 15.81 -7.95 -1.94
C SER A 78 15.59 -7.12 -3.20
N ASP A 79 15.75 -7.76 -4.38
CA ASP A 79 15.53 -7.11 -5.67
C ASP A 79 14.06 -7.13 -6.07
N SER A 80 13.34 -8.21 -5.75
CA SER A 80 11.96 -8.39 -6.15
C SER A 80 11.00 -8.18 -4.99
N PHE A 81 9.75 -7.88 -5.33
CA PHE A 81 8.67 -7.81 -4.34
C PHE A 81 8.42 -9.17 -3.69
N ARG A 82 8.53 -10.26 -4.45
CA ARG A 82 8.39 -11.63 -3.94
C ARG A 82 9.40 -11.90 -2.83
N ASP A 83 10.67 -11.57 -3.07
CA ASP A 83 11.74 -11.79 -2.08
C ASP A 83 11.57 -10.88 -0.88
N LEU A 84 11.12 -9.64 -1.09
CA LEU A 84 10.82 -8.72 -0.01
C LEU A 84 9.72 -9.28 0.91
N LEU A 85 8.63 -9.79 0.34
CA LEU A 85 7.55 -10.39 1.13
C LEU A 85 8.00 -11.66 1.84
N ALA A 86 8.82 -12.49 1.19
CA ALA A 86 9.38 -13.68 1.83
C ALA A 86 10.21 -13.31 3.07
N THR A 87 11.00 -12.23 2.96
CA THR A 87 11.77 -11.72 4.09
C THR A 87 10.86 -11.19 5.20
N MET A 88 9.83 -10.44 4.84
CA MET A 88 8.87 -9.91 5.82
C MET A 88 8.09 -11.04 6.52
N ALA A 89 7.75 -12.10 5.79
CA ALA A 89 7.12 -13.29 6.36
C ALA A 89 8.07 -14.03 7.30
N LYS A 90 9.32 -14.18 6.92
CA LYS A 90 10.35 -14.78 7.77
C LYS A 90 10.52 -14.03 9.10
N TRP A 91 10.42 -12.71 9.04
CA TRP A 91 10.52 -11.86 10.25
C TRP A 91 9.16 -11.71 10.96
N ARG A 92 8.12 -12.40 10.51
CA ARG A 92 6.77 -12.39 11.10
C ARG A 92 6.10 -11.01 11.09
N ILE A 93 6.46 -10.17 10.13
CA ILE A 93 5.85 -8.87 9.92
C ILE A 93 4.62 -9.02 9.02
N VAL A 94 4.68 -9.92 8.05
CA VAL A 94 3.59 -10.28 7.16
C VAL A 94 3.14 -11.69 7.50
N GLU A 95 1.85 -11.89 7.76
CA GLU A 95 1.28 -13.20 8.08
C GLU A 95 0.76 -13.91 6.83
N ASP A 96 0.19 -13.16 5.88
CA ASP A 96 -0.43 -13.70 4.66
C ASP A 96 0.20 -13.05 3.43
N GLU A 97 1.19 -13.74 2.86
CA GLU A 97 1.88 -13.25 1.66
C GLU A 97 0.93 -13.13 0.47
N ASP A 98 -0.01 -14.08 0.32
CA ASP A 98 -0.96 -14.08 -0.79
C ASP A 98 -1.87 -12.85 -0.75
N LEU A 99 -2.29 -12.43 0.42
CA LEU A 99 -3.06 -11.22 0.58
C LEU A 99 -2.29 -10.00 0.05
N TRP A 100 -1.00 -9.90 0.37
CA TRP A 100 -0.17 -8.79 -0.09
C TRP A 100 0.07 -8.81 -1.59
N PHE A 101 0.22 -10.00 -2.20
CA PHE A 101 0.27 -10.12 -3.66
C PHE A 101 -1.03 -9.63 -4.30
N ARG A 102 -2.17 -10.03 -3.75
CA ARG A 102 -3.49 -9.60 -4.25
C ARG A 102 -3.68 -8.10 -4.09
N MET A 103 -3.26 -7.52 -2.98
CA MET A 103 -3.33 -6.08 -2.74
C MET A 103 -2.47 -5.31 -3.73
N ARG A 104 -1.28 -5.80 -4.03
CA ARG A 104 -0.41 -5.17 -5.02
C ARG A 104 -0.98 -5.30 -6.43
N ASP A 105 -1.53 -6.45 -6.78
CA ASP A 105 -2.16 -6.65 -8.08
C ASP A 105 -3.37 -5.72 -8.26
N LEU A 106 -4.17 -5.56 -7.24
CA LEU A 106 -5.28 -4.61 -7.24
C LEU A 106 -4.78 -3.17 -7.41
N ARG A 107 -3.74 -2.81 -6.69
CA ARG A 107 -3.10 -1.48 -6.82
C ARG A 107 -2.63 -1.25 -8.25
N ASN A 108 -2.00 -2.24 -8.88
CA ASN A 108 -1.52 -2.12 -10.25
C ASN A 108 -2.68 -1.98 -11.26
N ARG A 109 -3.78 -2.71 -11.04
CA ARG A 109 -4.99 -2.58 -11.87
C ARG A 109 -5.62 -1.20 -11.71
N ILE A 110 -5.73 -0.68 -10.51
CA ILE A 110 -6.25 0.66 -10.25
C ILE A 110 -5.42 1.71 -10.97
N ALA A 111 -4.09 1.62 -10.86
CA ALA A 111 -3.18 2.57 -11.48
C ALA A 111 -3.29 2.54 -13.01
N ARG A 112 -3.48 1.35 -13.60
CA ARG A 112 -3.53 1.18 -15.06
C ARG A 112 -4.91 1.47 -15.65
N ASP A 113 -5.96 0.95 -15.02
CA ASP A 113 -7.31 0.89 -15.63
C ASP A 113 -8.25 1.97 -15.11
N TYR A 114 -8.02 2.45 -13.89
CA TYR A 114 -8.93 3.38 -13.22
C TYR A 114 -8.41 4.81 -13.23
N LEU A 115 -7.13 5.00 -12.90
CA LEU A 115 -6.52 6.33 -12.96
C LEU A 115 -5.99 6.56 -14.37
N PRO A 116 -6.37 7.67 -15.01
CA PRO A 116 -5.89 7.95 -16.36
C PRO A 116 -4.39 8.11 -16.38
N ALA A 117 -3.76 7.64 -17.45
CA ALA A 117 -2.34 7.88 -17.70
C ALA A 117 -2.10 9.39 -17.82
N GLN A 118 -1.14 9.88 -17.09
CA GLN A 118 -0.75 11.29 -17.12
C GLN A 118 0.50 11.47 -17.97
#